data_073d57c1979374a515500d32a331e406
#
_entry.id   073d57c1979374a515500d32a331e406
#
_cell.length_a   1.000
_cell.length_b   1.000
_cell.length_c   1.000
_cell.angle_alpha   90.00
_cell.angle_beta   90.00
_cell.angle_gamma   90.00
#
_symmetry.space_group_name_H-M   'P 1'
#
loop_
_entity.id
_entity.type
_entity.pdbx_description
1 polymer ?
#
loop_
_entity_poly.entity_id
_entity_poly.type
_entity_poly.pdbx_seq_one_letter_code
_entity_poly.pdbx_strand_id
1 'polypeptide(L)'
;MNMRTALMVSCGLLAAPPAFASIHDILIGLDQKVAYGPDGQANAPPGNDAVIVVDISNPAKPHIRASLPLMNSLLGPPTNLQITADGKLGLVANSVVMNQDGSAWKTAPDNKLFVIDLNANPPKLADTVTVGMQPSGLAISHNGDLALIANRAGKSVSVVSIENGVVKSLGDVPMDQEAAAVVITPDGKRAFVCLNLVNKIAVLSIDGQKVTYDKSLDIASGLNPYNIDITADGKYVIASNTGAGKNNGDAEVVIEATGPHPHVVDIMSPGTGPEGFAISPNGKTAAAPLLLGSGAKSSDWFKTKGGELVVMSVGPGGKLTVTGKAPLGALPEGIAYSPDGDYIYVGNYADKDLQVFKLNNGKPVQVGPNMQLPGQPASIRGLAR
;
A
#
# COMPACT_ATOMS: atom_id res chain seq x y z
N MET A 1 64.11 -31.78 34.04
CA MET A 1 62.73 -32.29 33.89
C MET A 1 61.83 -31.04 33.60
N ASN A 2 61.65 -30.74 32.33
CA ASN A 2 60.94 -29.48 31.89
C ASN A 2 59.52 -29.84 31.54
N MET A 3 58.58 -29.38 32.35
CA MET A 3 57.11 -29.41 32.05
C MET A 3 56.77 -28.26 31.08
N ARG A 4 56.34 -28.59 29.87
CA ARG A 4 55.73 -27.63 28.93
C ARG A 4 54.22 -27.57 29.16
N THR A 5 53.75 -26.43 29.63
CA THR A 5 52.34 -26.13 29.76
C THR A 5 51.77 -25.76 28.38
N ALA A 6 50.86 -26.55 27.86
CA ALA A 6 50.14 -26.24 26.61
C ALA A 6 48.95 -25.34 26.95
N LEU A 7 48.93 -24.14 26.37
CA LEU A 7 47.79 -23.20 26.42
C LEU A 7 46.79 -23.61 25.33
N MET A 8 45.61 -24.11 25.71
CA MET A 8 44.49 -24.29 24.79
C MET A 8 43.77 -22.93 24.62
N VAL A 9 43.86 -22.38 23.46
CA VAL A 9 43.03 -21.23 23.04
C VAL A 9 41.68 -21.78 22.53
N SER A 10 40.63 -21.63 23.32
CA SER A 10 39.27 -21.94 22.91
C SER A 10 38.76 -20.79 22.02
N CYS A 11 38.64 -21.05 20.73
CA CYS A 11 37.99 -20.14 19.80
C CYS A 11 36.45 -20.20 20.03
N GLY A 12 35.91 -19.30 20.84
CA GLY A 12 34.48 -19.14 21.01
C GLY A 12 33.88 -18.58 19.69
N LEU A 13 33.06 -19.39 19.02
CA LEU A 13 32.19 -18.89 17.97
C LEU A 13 31.21 -17.92 18.62
N LEU A 14 31.42 -16.63 18.42
CA LEU A 14 30.42 -15.59 18.67
C LEU A 14 29.31 -15.83 17.66
N ALA A 15 28.18 -16.43 18.11
CA ALA A 15 26.94 -16.43 17.33
C ALA A 15 26.54 -14.99 17.09
N ALA A 16 26.38 -14.63 15.83
CA ALA A 16 25.80 -13.32 15.46
C ALA A 16 24.43 -13.20 16.16
N PRO A 17 24.09 -12.04 16.75
CA PRO A 17 22.78 -11.85 17.32
C PRO A 17 21.72 -12.07 16.24
N PRO A 18 20.53 -12.63 16.59
CA PRO A 18 19.44 -12.78 15.65
C PRO A 18 19.13 -11.39 15.07
N ALA A 19 19.09 -11.30 13.75
CA ALA A 19 18.66 -10.08 13.07
C ALA A 19 17.16 -9.95 13.38
N PHE A 20 16.81 -9.06 14.33
CA PHE A 20 15.43 -8.68 14.55
C PHE A 20 14.89 -8.04 13.28
N ALA A 21 13.61 -8.30 12.95
CA ALA A 21 12.91 -7.58 11.87
C ALA A 21 13.08 -6.08 12.09
N SER A 22 13.51 -5.38 11.05
CA SER A 22 13.75 -3.95 11.16
C SER A 22 12.41 -3.23 11.13
N ILE A 23 12.11 -2.42 12.15
CA ILE A 23 10.97 -1.50 12.15
C ILE A 23 11.12 -0.40 11.07
N HIS A 24 12.19 -0.45 10.29
CA HIS A 24 12.52 0.46 9.20
C HIS A 24 12.41 -0.20 7.82
N ASP A 25 11.66 -1.28 7.69
CA ASP A 25 11.40 -1.87 6.38
C ASP A 25 10.13 -1.31 5.75
N ILE A 26 10.17 -1.17 4.42
CA ILE A 26 8.98 -1.05 3.57
C ILE A 26 8.94 -2.21 2.59
N LEU A 27 7.74 -2.63 2.20
CA LEU A 27 7.54 -3.58 1.10
C LEU A 27 7.22 -2.82 -0.17
N ILE A 28 7.82 -3.26 -1.27
CA ILE A 28 7.47 -2.81 -2.62
C ILE A 28 7.09 -4.02 -3.45
N GLY A 29 5.86 -4.01 -3.98
CA GLY A 29 5.41 -5.00 -4.94
C GLY A 29 5.82 -4.60 -6.35
N LEU A 30 6.50 -5.50 -7.06
CA LEU A 30 6.94 -5.31 -8.44
C LEU A 30 6.05 -6.14 -9.36
N ASP A 31 5.16 -5.49 -10.13
CA ASP A 31 4.31 -6.14 -11.12
C ASP A 31 4.90 -5.95 -12.53
N GLN A 32 5.26 -7.04 -13.17
CA GLN A 32 5.80 -7.01 -14.53
C GLN A 32 4.86 -7.67 -15.57
N LYS A 33 3.60 -7.95 -15.17
CA LYS A 33 2.57 -8.50 -16.06
C LYS A 33 1.91 -7.45 -16.95
N VAL A 34 2.13 -6.18 -16.64
CA VAL A 34 1.55 -5.07 -17.38
C VAL A 34 2.67 -4.13 -17.82
N ALA A 35 2.74 -3.85 -19.09
CA ALA A 35 3.67 -2.88 -19.68
C ALA A 35 2.89 -1.65 -20.19
N TYR A 36 3.52 -0.50 -20.12
CA TYR A 36 3.00 0.75 -20.70
C TYR A 36 3.92 1.21 -21.83
N GLY A 37 3.33 1.44 -22.98
CA GLY A 37 4.02 1.88 -24.19
C GLY A 37 3.30 3.05 -24.87
N PRO A 38 3.74 3.44 -26.09
CA PRO A 38 3.12 4.51 -26.86
C PRO A 38 1.62 4.33 -27.08
N ASP A 39 1.18 3.07 -27.22
CA ASP A 39 -0.21 2.69 -27.47
C ASP A 39 -1.01 2.43 -26.17
N GLY A 40 -0.43 2.76 -25.01
CA GLY A 40 -1.02 2.55 -23.69
C GLY A 40 -0.60 1.24 -23.03
N GLN A 41 -1.53 0.66 -22.26
CA GLN A 41 -1.30 -0.56 -21.49
C GLN A 41 -1.33 -1.81 -22.38
N ALA A 42 -0.39 -2.73 -22.15
CA ALA A 42 -0.34 -4.06 -22.78
C ALA A 42 -0.05 -5.13 -21.71
N ASN A 43 -0.70 -6.28 -21.81
CA ASN A 43 -0.43 -7.43 -20.96
C ASN A 43 0.83 -8.16 -21.42
N ALA A 44 1.63 -8.63 -20.46
CA ALA A 44 2.85 -9.38 -20.66
C ALA A 44 2.76 -10.79 -20.03
N PRO A 45 3.64 -11.73 -20.40
CA PRO A 45 3.71 -13.04 -19.76
C PRO A 45 3.97 -12.90 -18.25
N PRO A 46 3.44 -13.83 -17.42
CA PRO A 46 3.80 -13.89 -16.00
C PRO A 46 5.24 -14.37 -15.79
N GLY A 47 5.77 -14.22 -14.57
CA GLY A 47 6.99 -14.90 -14.13
C GLY A 47 8.13 -14.00 -13.69
N ASN A 48 8.00 -12.69 -13.83
CA ASN A 48 9.04 -11.74 -13.41
C ASN A 48 8.65 -10.87 -12.22
N ASP A 49 7.48 -11.12 -11.62
CA ASP A 49 7.03 -10.37 -10.45
C ASP A 49 7.89 -10.67 -9.23
N ALA A 50 8.01 -9.71 -8.37
CA ALA A 50 8.68 -9.87 -7.08
C ALA A 50 8.07 -8.96 -6.01
N VAL A 51 8.28 -9.33 -4.76
CA VAL A 51 8.11 -8.43 -3.62
C VAL A 51 9.49 -8.16 -3.04
N ILE A 52 9.89 -6.90 -2.99
CA ILE A 52 11.17 -6.51 -2.39
C ILE A 52 10.95 -5.91 -1.01
N VAL A 53 11.89 -6.22 -0.12
CA VAL A 53 12.02 -5.60 1.20
C VAL A 53 13.09 -4.53 1.12
N VAL A 54 12.74 -3.30 1.39
CA VAL A 54 13.65 -2.15 1.33
C VAL A 54 13.86 -1.62 2.73
N ASP A 55 15.12 -1.60 3.15
CA ASP A 55 15.56 -1.00 4.41
C ASP A 55 15.65 0.52 4.24
N ILE A 56 14.95 1.25 5.11
CA ILE A 56 14.91 2.71 5.22
C ILE A 56 15.47 3.20 6.56
N SER A 57 16.33 2.42 7.23
CA SER A 57 17.01 2.83 8.47
C SER A 57 17.84 4.10 8.26
N ASN A 58 18.40 4.29 7.05
CA ASN A 58 18.82 5.59 6.56
C ASN A 58 17.77 6.12 5.57
N PRO A 59 16.83 6.98 6.01
CA PRO A 59 15.69 7.37 5.18
C PRO A 59 16.08 8.03 3.86
N ALA A 60 17.22 8.73 3.83
CA ALA A 60 17.73 9.41 2.64
C ALA A 60 18.44 8.46 1.64
N LYS A 61 18.73 7.22 2.05
CA LYS A 61 19.48 6.24 1.24
C LYS A 61 18.89 4.84 1.42
N PRO A 62 17.65 4.60 0.96
CA PRO A 62 17.04 3.27 1.02
C PRO A 62 17.87 2.26 0.22
N HIS A 63 17.81 0.98 0.64
CA HIS A 63 18.46 -0.09 -0.11
C HIS A 63 17.65 -1.40 -0.05
N ILE A 64 17.75 -2.21 -1.08
CA ILE A 64 17.05 -3.50 -1.15
C ILE A 64 17.76 -4.47 -0.20
N ARG A 65 17.03 -4.96 0.80
CA ARG A 65 17.50 -5.98 1.76
C ARG A 65 17.21 -7.40 1.27
N ALA A 66 16.09 -7.60 0.60
CA ALA A 66 15.69 -8.89 0.05
C ALA A 66 14.76 -8.73 -1.15
N SER A 67 14.68 -9.79 -1.96
CA SER A 67 13.75 -9.93 -3.08
C SER A 67 13.17 -11.33 -3.08
N LEU A 68 11.84 -11.44 -3.12
CA LEU A 68 11.11 -12.69 -3.16
C LEU A 68 10.39 -12.80 -4.49
N PRO A 69 10.50 -13.91 -5.24
CA PRO A 69 9.81 -14.12 -6.51
C PRO A 69 8.33 -14.45 -6.25
N LEU A 70 7.56 -13.47 -5.86
CA LEU A 70 6.14 -13.58 -5.56
C LEU A 70 5.34 -12.76 -6.56
N MET A 71 4.24 -13.33 -7.03
CA MET A 71 3.28 -12.59 -7.84
C MET A 71 2.78 -11.38 -7.07
N ASN A 72 2.60 -10.28 -7.79
CA ASN A 72 2.04 -9.04 -7.26
C ASN A 72 1.20 -8.39 -8.37
N SER A 73 0.36 -7.42 -8.05
CA SER A 73 -0.63 -6.94 -9.00
C SER A 73 -0.76 -5.43 -9.02
N LEU A 74 -0.77 -4.86 -10.23
CA LEU A 74 -1.14 -3.47 -10.49
C LEU A 74 -2.66 -3.23 -10.41
N LEU A 75 -3.48 -4.27 -10.64
CA LEU A 75 -4.94 -4.11 -10.68
C LEU A 75 -5.55 -3.98 -9.29
N GLY A 76 -5.75 -2.75 -8.89
CA GLY A 76 -6.25 -2.33 -7.58
C GLY A 76 -5.39 -1.19 -7.03
N PRO A 77 -5.82 -0.55 -5.93
CA PRO A 77 -5.02 0.49 -5.29
C PRO A 77 -3.67 -0.06 -4.83
N PRO A 78 -2.62 0.78 -4.82
CA PRO A 78 -1.25 0.38 -4.48
C PRO A 78 -1.07 0.08 -2.98
N THR A 79 -2.06 -0.55 -2.36
CA THR A 79 -2.16 -0.89 -0.93
C THR A 79 -2.43 -2.38 -0.69
N ASN A 80 -2.10 -3.24 -1.68
CA ASN A 80 -2.28 -4.68 -1.60
C ASN A 80 -1.24 -5.40 -0.71
N LEU A 81 -0.41 -4.67 -0.01
CA LEU A 81 0.62 -5.21 0.90
C LEU A 81 0.77 -4.33 2.15
N GLN A 82 1.20 -4.94 3.26
CA GLN A 82 1.53 -4.21 4.50
C GLN A 82 2.38 -5.10 5.42
N ILE A 83 3.16 -4.48 6.30
CA ILE A 83 3.94 -5.14 7.35
C ILE A 83 3.16 -5.05 8.68
N THR A 84 3.16 -6.11 9.49
CA THR A 84 2.59 -6.07 10.85
C THR A 84 3.30 -5.02 11.72
N ALA A 85 2.61 -4.45 12.70
CA ALA A 85 3.15 -3.38 13.55
C ALA A 85 4.44 -3.79 14.30
N ASP A 86 4.62 -5.10 14.60
CA ASP A 86 5.82 -5.64 15.21
C ASP A 86 6.96 -5.93 14.21
N GLY A 87 6.74 -5.66 12.93
CA GLY A 87 7.71 -5.82 11.85
C GLY A 87 7.98 -7.27 11.41
N LYS A 88 7.28 -8.28 11.96
CA LYS A 88 7.66 -9.68 11.77
C LYS A 88 7.09 -10.31 10.51
N LEU A 89 5.90 -9.90 10.10
CA LEU A 89 5.23 -10.46 8.93
C LEU A 89 4.94 -9.39 7.90
N GLY A 90 5.08 -9.75 6.63
CA GLY A 90 4.55 -9.02 5.49
C GLY A 90 3.35 -9.77 4.91
N LEU A 91 2.23 -9.10 4.70
CA LEU A 91 1.08 -9.64 3.97
C LEU A 91 1.04 -9.03 2.57
N VAL A 92 0.81 -9.85 1.56
CA VAL A 92 0.76 -9.42 0.14
C VAL A 92 -0.40 -10.11 -0.57
N ALA A 93 -1.39 -9.35 -0.99
CA ALA A 93 -2.51 -9.84 -1.78
C ALA A 93 -2.16 -9.84 -3.28
N ASN A 94 -2.46 -10.92 -3.98
CA ASN A 94 -2.33 -11.00 -5.44
C ASN A 94 -3.71 -10.93 -6.11
N SER A 95 -3.98 -9.84 -6.83
CA SER A 95 -5.30 -9.59 -7.40
C SER A 95 -5.57 -10.43 -8.63
N VAL A 96 -4.57 -10.68 -9.48
CA VAL A 96 -4.76 -11.36 -10.77
C VAL A 96 -3.61 -12.30 -11.10
N VAL A 97 -3.95 -13.32 -11.86
CA VAL A 97 -3.03 -14.17 -12.62
C VAL A 97 -3.16 -13.86 -14.11
N MET A 98 -2.18 -14.30 -14.89
CA MET A 98 -2.18 -14.17 -16.34
C MET A 98 -2.46 -15.53 -16.99
N ASN A 99 -3.50 -15.58 -17.81
CA ASN A 99 -3.86 -16.74 -18.61
C ASN A 99 -3.55 -16.46 -20.10
N GLN A 100 -2.99 -17.44 -20.77
CA GLN A 100 -2.74 -17.34 -22.20
C GLN A 100 -4.02 -17.65 -22.98
N ASP A 101 -4.37 -16.80 -23.93
CA ASP A 101 -5.49 -16.99 -24.86
C ASP A 101 -4.98 -16.74 -26.29
N GLY A 102 -4.68 -17.83 -27.01
CA GLY A 102 -3.96 -17.76 -28.27
C GLY A 102 -2.57 -17.14 -28.11
N SER A 103 -2.30 -16.05 -28.81
CA SER A 103 -1.05 -15.28 -28.69
C SER A 103 -1.13 -14.15 -27.65
N ALA A 104 -2.29 -13.90 -27.06
CA ALA A 104 -2.51 -12.83 -26.11
C ALA A 104 -2.48 -13.33 -24.66
N TRP A 105 -2.13 -12.44 -23.74
CA TRP A 105 -2.24 -12.65 -22.29
C TRP A 105 -3.43 -11.88 -21.75
N LYS A 106 -4.24 -12.54 -20.92
CA LYS A 106 -5.43 -11.97 -20.28
C LYS A 106 -5.34 -12.13 -18.77
N THR A 107 -5.78 -11.10 -18.04
CA THR A 107 -5.90 -11.16 -16.59
C THR A 107 -7.11 -12.03 -16.19
N ALA A 108 -6.96 -12.80 -15.13
CA ALA A 108 -8.06 -13.48 -14.43
C ALA A 108 -7.92 -13.23 -12.91
N PRO A 109 -9.04 -13.12 -12.15
CA PRO A 109 -8.98 -12.96 -10.71
C PRO A 109 -8.21 -14.08 -10.02
N ASP A 110 -7.33 -13.74 -9.07
CA ASP A 110 -6.70 -14.67 -8.12
C ASP A 110 -7.40 -14.58 -6.75
N ASN A 111 -6.97 -15.37 -5.79
CA ASN A 111 -7.49 -15.39 -4.42
C ASN A 111 -6.41 -15.66 -3.36
N LYS A 112 -5.18 -15.25 -3.63
CA LYS A 112 -4.04 -15.53 -2.76
C LYS A 112 -3.64 -14.34 -1.91
N LEU A 113 -3.37 -14.62 -0.63
CA LEU A 113 -2.68 -13.77 0.30
C LEU A 113 -1.37 -14.45 0.70
N PHE A 114 -0.23 -13.90 0.28
CA PHE A 114 1.08 -14.39 0.68
C PHE A 114 1.47 -13.83 2.05
N VAL A 115 2.07 -14.68 2.87
CA VAL A 115 2.61 -14.35 4.19
C VAL A 115 4.12 -14.47 4.14
N ILE A 116 4.82 -13.36 4.37
CA ILE A 116 6.29 -13.30 4.36
C ILE A 116 6.79 -13.25 5.80
N ASP A 117 7.68 -14.16 6.17
CA ASP A 117 8.47 -14.09 7.42
C ASP A 117 9.63 -13.12 7.21
N LEU A 118 9.51 -11.92 7.77
CA LEU A 118 10.51 -10.86 7.70
C LEU A 118 11.64 -11.03 8.73
N ASN A 119 11.46 -11.90 9.75
CA ASN A 119 12.51 -12.26 10.72
C ASN A 119 13.51 -13.26 10.16
N ALA A 120 13.12 -14.03 9.14
CA ALA A 120 14.05 -14.92 8.47
C ALA A 120 15.16 -14.12 7.79
N ASN A 121 16.36 -14.68 7.73
CA ASN A 121 17.48 -14.04 7.04
C ASN A 121 18.06 -14.99 5.97
N PRO A 122 17.80 -14.78 4.69
CA PRO A 122 16.93 -13.70 4.11
C PRO A 122 15.43 -13.93 4.42
N PRO A 123 14.59 -12.89 4.33
CA PRO A 123 13.13 -13.00 4.36
C PRO A 123 12.61 -14.05 3.38
N LYS A 124 11.56 -14.78 3.75
CA LYS A 124 11.02 -15.89 2.95
C LYS A 124 9.50 -15.96 3.00
N LEU A 125 8.91 -16.60 2.00
CA LEU A 125 7.50 -16.98 2.04
C LEU A 125 7.29 -17.98 3.18
N ALA A 126 6.40 -17.65 4.11
CA ALA A 126 6.03 -18.51 5.24
C ALA A 126 4.77 -19.32 4.94
N ASP A 127 3.77 -18.70 4.30
CA ASP A 127 2.48 -19.33 4.01
C ASP A 127 1.78 -18.66 2.83
N THR A 128 0.73 -19.30 2.33
CA THR A 128 -0.20 -18.76 1.33
C THR A 128 -1.63 -19.07 1.76
N VAL A 129 -2.39 -18.03 2.08
CA VAL A 129 -3.77 -18.13 2.56
C VAL A 129 -4.74 -17.84 1.42
N THR A 130 -5.82 -18.63 1.32
CA THR A 130 -6.92 -18.35 0.39
C THR A 130 -7.86 -17.33 0.99
N VAL A 131 -8.17 -16.28 0.22
CA VAL A 131 -9.09 -15.19 0.54
C VAL A 131 -10.15 -15.04 -0.56
N GLY A 132 -10.96 -14.00 -0.53
CA GLY A 132 -11.96 -13.73 -1.57
C GLY A 132 -11.32 -13.43 -2.94
N MET A 133 -12.14 -13.46 -3.99
CA MET A 133 -11.68 -13.30 -5.38
C MET A 133 -11.25 -11.86 -5.70
N GLN A 134 -10.11 -11.75 -6.37
CA GLN A 134 -9.47 -10.49 -6.74
C GLN A 134 -9.15 -9.62 -5.50
N PRO A 135 -8.36 -10.15 -4.53
CA PRO A 135 -7.96 -9.38 -3.35
C PRO A 135 -7.11 -8.19 -3.78
N SER A 136 -7.39 -7.04 -3.21
CA SER A 136 -6.87 -5.75 -3.60
C SER A 136 -6.27 -5.03 -2.38
N GLY A 137 -6.75 -3.83 -2.02
CA GLY A 137 -6.23 -3.15 -0.84
C GLY A 137 -6.45 -3.95 0.45
N LEU A 138 -5.47 -3.95 1.34
CA LEU A 138 -5.55 -4.60 2.64
C LEU A 138 -5.15 -3.66 3.77
N ALA A 139 -5.62 -3.94 4.98
CA ALA A 139 -5.20 -3.28 6.20
C ALA A 139 -5.02 -4.30 7.33
N ILE A 140 -3.95 -4.12 8.10
CA ILE A 140 -3.68 -4.87 9.34
C ILE A 140 -4.08 -3.98 10.52
N SER A 141 -4.74 -4.54 11.53
CA SER A 141 -5.08 -3.83 12.76
C SER A 141 -3.82 -3.33 13.49
N HIS A 142 -3.96 -2.23 14.25
CA HIS A 142 -2.85 -1.69 15.05
C HIS A 142 -2.24 -2.73 16.01
N ASN A 143 -3.09 -3.61 16.59
CA ASN A 143 -2.63 -4.69 17.47
C ASN A 143 -1.93 -5.83 16.70
N GLY A 144 -2.05 -5.87 15.38
CA GLY A 144 -1.42 -6.89 14.54
C GLY A 144 -2.10 -8.26 14.60
N ASP A 145 -3.33 -8.36 15.12
CA ASP A 145 -4.08 -9.60 15.34
C ASP A 145 -5.15 -9.89 14.26
N LEU A 146 -5.50 -8.87 13.48
CA LEU A 146 -6.51 -8.93 12.43
C LEU A 146 -6.00 -8.26 11.14
N ALA A 147 -6.36 -8.83 10.00
CA ALA A 147 -6.24 -8.16 8.71
C ALA A 147 -7.57 -8.23 7.96
N LEU A 148 -7.89 -7.16 7.24
CA LEU A 148 -9.01 -7.06 6.32
C LEU A 148 -8.50 -6.89 4.90
N ILE A 149 -9.07 -7.63 3.95
CA ILE A 149 -8.68 -7.60 2.55
C ILE A 149 -9.93 -7.30 1.70
N ALA A 150 -9.90 -6.22 0.97
CA ALA A 150 -10.95 -5.85 0.03
C ALA A 150 -10.88 -6.72 -1.22
N ASN A 151 -11.97 -7.40 -1.59
CA ASN A 151 -12.05 -8.32 -2.73
C ASN A 151 -12.94 -7.74 -3.81
N ARG A 152 -12.35 -7.35 -4.94
CA ARG A 152 -13.10 -6.67 -6.01
C ARG A 152 -14.08 -7.61 -6.70
N ALA A 153 -13.60 -8.68 -7.33
CA ALA A 153 -14.49 -9.64 -8.01
C ALA A 153 -15.34 -10.45 -7.03
N GLY A 154 -14.83 -10.70 -5.82
CA GLY A 154 -15.58 -11.35 -4.73
C GLY A 154 -16.69 -10.51 -4.14
N LYS A 155 -16.65 -9.17 -4.35
CA LYS A 155 -17.60 -8.22 -3.75
C LYS A 155 -17.76 -8.44 -2.25
N SER A 156 -16.63 -8.58 -1.57
CA SER A 156 -16.54 -8.92 -0.16
C SER A 156 -15.32 -8.30 0.50
N VAL A 157 -15.27 -8.40 1.82
CA VAL A 157 -14.04 -8.15 2.61
C VAL A 157 -13.69 -9.45 3.32
N SER A 158 -12.50 -10.02 3.02
CA SER A 158 -11.99 -11.16 3.77
C SER A 158 -11.51 -10.72 5.14
N VAL A 159 -11.86 -11.51 6.15
CA VAL A 159 -11.41 -11.36 7.53
C VAL A 159 -10.34 -12.42 7.80
N VAL A 160 -9.18 -11.98 8.26
CA VAL A 160 -8.01 -12.85 8.47
C VAL A 160 -7.45 -12.62 9.86
N SER A 161 -7.32 -13.69 10.68
CA SER A 161 -6.64 -13.62 11.98
C SER A 161 -5.13 -13.76 11.83
N ILE A 162 -4.39 -13.10 12.71
CA ILE A 162 -2.93 -13.18 12.84
C ILE A 162 -2.61 -13.51 14.31
N GLU A 163 -2.24 -14.76 14.58
CA GLU A 163 -1.98 -15.22 15.93
C GLU A 163 -0.66 -15.99 16.00
N ASN A 164 0.29 -15.52 16.81
CA ASN A 164 1.60 -16.17 17.00
C ASN A 164 2.34 -16.46 15.68
N GLY A 165 2.24 -15.56 14.72
CA GLY A 165 2.87 -15.71 13.40
C GLY A 165 2.09 -16.60 12.42
N VAL A 166 0.93 -17.12 12.82
CA VAL A 166 0.04 -17.92 11.97
C VAL A 166 -1.08 -17.03 11.44
N VAL A 167 -1.30 -17.06 10.13
CA VAL A 167 -2.31 -16.27 9.42
C VAL A 167 -3.40 -17.21 8.92
N LYS A 168 -4.67 -16.93 9.26
CA LYS A 168 -5.82 -17.79 8.88
C LYS A 168 -6.99 -16.96 8.38
N SER A 169 -7.61 -17.41 7.28
CA SER A 169 -8.89 -16.86 6.82
C SER A 169 -10.01 -17.28 7.76
N LEU A 170 -10.81 -16.31 8.18
CA LEU A 170 -12.02 -16.52 9.01
C LEU A 170 -13.29 -16.45 8.16
N GLY A 171 -13.18 -16.19 6.86
CA GLY A 171 -14.30 -16.03 5.92
C GLY A 171 -14.45 -14.60 5.41
N ASP A 172 -15.52 -14.37 4.67
CA ASP A 172 -15.78 -13.12 3.98
C ASP A 172 -17.04 -12.42 4.50
N VAL A 173 -16.98 -11.09 4.59
CA VAL A 173 -18.14 -10.22 4.80
C VAL A 173 -18.63 -9.77 3.42
N PRO A 174 -19.87 -10.15 3.00
CA PRO A 174 -20.43 -9.72 1.73
C PRO A 174 -20.66 -8.21 1.69
N MET A 175 -20.23 -7.55 0.60
CA MET A 175 -20.41 -6.11 0.37
C MET A 175 -21.41 -5.79 -0.74
N ASP A 176 -21.84 -6.79 -1.52
CA ASP A 176 -22.69 -6.69 -2.71
C ASP A 176 -22.12 -5.82 -3.85
N GLN A 177 -20.99 -5.16 -3.62
CA GLN A 177 -20.30 -4.26 -4.54
C GLN A 177 -18.79 -4.53 -4.52
N GLU A 178 -18.08 -4.11 -5.57
CA GLU A 178 -16.63 -4.19 -5.61
C GLU A 178 -16.01 -3.37 -4.47
N ALA A 179 -15.17 -4.04 -3.67
CA ALA A 179 -14.38 -3.43 -2.62
C ALA A 179 -12.94 -3.23 -3.11
N ALA A 180 -12.46 -1.98 -3.17
CA ALA A 180 -11.14 -1.64 -3.70
C ALA A 180 -10.06 -1.55 -2.61
N ALA A 181 -10.31 -0.80 -1.54
CA ALA A 181 -9.39 -0.59 -0.43
C ALA A 181 -10.11 -0.62 0.90
N VAL A 182 -9.35 -0.84 1.97
CA VAL A 182 -9.85 -0.87 3.35
C VAL A 182 -8.84 -0.22 4.28
N VAL A 183 -9.35 0.45 5.33
CA VAL A 183 -8.56 0.91 6.48
C VAL A 183 -9.28 0.55 7.77
N ILE A 184 -8.50 0.22 8.81
CA ILE A 184 -9.01 -0.11 10.15
C ILE A 184 -8.72 1.06 11.08
N THR A 185 -9.68 1.43 11.94
CA THR A 185 -9.45 2.47 12.96
C THR A 185 -8.37 2.03 13.97
N PRO A 186 -7.56 2.95 14.53
CA PRO A 186 -6.51 2.60 15.48
C PRO A 186 -7.01 1.87 16.74
N ASP A 187 -8.27 2.07 17.14
CA ASP A 187 -8.91 1.36 18.25
C ASP A 187 -9.40 -0.06 17.87
N GLY A 188 -9.26 -0.44 16.58
CA GLY A 188 -9.65 -1.75 16.07
C GLY A 188 -11.16 -2.01 16.03
N LYS A 189 -12.02 -0.98 16.21
CA LYS A 189 -13.47 -1.17 16.34
C LYS A 189 -14.26 -0.95 15.06
N ARG A 190 -13.66 -0.30 14.06
CA ARG A 190 -14.30 0.00 12.78
C ARG A 190 -13.32 -0.21 11.64
N ALA A 191 -13.90 -0.42 10.45
CA ALA A 191 -13.16 -0.29 9.20
C ALA A 191 -13.99 0.51 8.18
N PHE A 192 -13.28 1.15 7.25
CA PHE A 192 -13.87 1.90 6.14
C PHE A 192 -13.39 1.28 4.84
N VAL A 193 -14.32 1.05 3.91
CA VAL A 193 -14.06 0.32 2.67
C VAL A 193 -14.51 1.14 1.46
N CYS A 194 -13.62 1.34 0.50
CA CYS A 194 -13.95 1.96 -0.77
C CYS A 194 -14.80 1.02 -1.63
N LEU A 195 -16.05 1.40 -1.90
CA LEU A 195 -16.94 0.77 -2.87
C LEU A 195 -16.90 1.59 -4.17
N ASN A 196 -15.86 1.33 -4.99
CA ASN A 196 -15.43 2.24 -6.05
C ASN A 196 -16.50 2.43 -7.15
N LEU A 197 -17.18 1.40 -7.61
CA LEU A 197 -18.16 1.50 -8.70
C LEU A 197 -19.48 2.18 -8.32
N VAL A 198 -19.74 2.36 -7.01
CA VAL A 198 -20.96 2.98 -6.51
C VAL A 198 -20.70 4.28 -5.75
N ASN A 199 -19.45 4.78 -5.77
CA ASN A 199 -19.05 6.06 -5.20
C ASN A 199 -19.39 6.20 -3.71
N LYS A 200 -19.10 5.15 -2.92
CA LYS A 200 -19.40 5.09 -1.50
C LYS A 200 -18.22 4.60 -0.68
N ILE A 201 -18.23 4.97 0.58
CA ILE A 201 -17.41 4.36 1.61
C ILE A 201 -18.33 3.59 2.54
N ALA A 202 -18.16 2.27 2.62
CA ALA A 202 -18.87 1.41 3.57
C ALA A 202 -18.21 1.48 4.94
N VAL A 203 -19.01 1.35 5.99
CA VAL A 203 -18.55 1.32 7.38
C VAL A 203 -18.80 -0.07 7.96
N LEU A 204 -17.73 -0.73 8.42
CA LEU A 204 -17.80 -2.02 9.09
C LEU A 204 -17.59 -1.84 10.59
N SER A 205 -18.31 -2.62 11.39
CA SER A 205 -18.09 -2.74 12.83
C SER A 205 -17.24 -3.97 13.12
N ILE A 206 -16.27 -3.84 14.04
CA ILE A 206 -15.36 -4.90 14.46
C ILE A 206 -15.52 -5.14 15.96
N ASP A 207 -15.78 -6.41 16.33
CA ASP A 207 -15.82 -6.89 17.71
C ASP A 207 -14.92 -8.13 17.81
N GLY A 208 -13.69 -7.95 18.22
CA GLY A 208 -12.63 -8.96 18.13
C GLY A 208 -12.42 -9.41 16.69
N GLN A 209 -12.67 -10.68 16.40
CA GLN A 209 -12.56 -11.25 15.04
C GLN A 209 -13.88 -11.20 14.25
N LYS A 210 -14.97 -10.76 14.88
CA LYS A 210 -16.28 -10.64 14.22
C LYS A 210 -16.39 -9.29 13.53
N VAL A 211 -16.55 -9.33 12.21
CA VAL A 211 -16.72 -8.13 11.37
C VAL A 211 -18.12 -8.15 10.76
N THR A 212 -18.82 -7.02 10.84
CA THR A 212 -20.17 -6.86 10.31
C THR A 212 -20.33 -5.61 9.48
N TYR A 213 -21.16 -5.66 8.45
CA TYR A 213 -21.46 -4.54 7.56
C TYR A 213 -22.90 -4.09 7.72
N ASP A 214 -23.09 -2.78 7.95
CA ASP A 214 -24.40 -2.14 7.97
C ASP A 214 -24.48 -1.09 6.86
N LYS A 215 -25.22 -1.40 5.80
CA LYS A 215 -25.43 -0.50 4.66
C LYS A 215 -26.04 0.86 5.01
N SER A 216 -26.76 0.96 6.13
CA SER A 216 -27.36 2.21 6.58
C SER A 216 -26.32 3.27 6.97
N LEU A 217 -25.07 2.84 7.21
CA LEU A 217 -23.93 3.69 7.54
C LEU A 217 -23.07 4.07 6.33
N ASP A 218 -23.44 3.66 5.11
CA ASP A 218 -22.72 4.02 3.90
C ASP A 218 -22.62 5.53 3.72
N ILE A 219 -21.44 6.00 3.40
CA ILE A 219 -21.14 7.42 3.21
C ILE A 219 -20.96 7.68 1.71
N ALA A 220 -21.59 8.72 1.18
CA ALA A 220 -21.32 9.17 -0.18
C ALA A 220 -19.88 9.70 -0.28
N SER A 221 -19.15 9.29 -1.31
CA SER A 221 -17.80 9.76 -1.60
C SER A 221 -17.74 10.52 -2.92
N GLY A 222 -16.54 10.89 -3.35
CA GLY A 222 -16.29 11.35 -4.70
C GLY A 222 -16.45 10.24 -5.74
N LEU A 223 -16.24 10.55 -7.01
CA LEU A 223 -16.33 9.59 -8.09
C LEU A 223 -15.16 8.59 -8.01
N ASN A 224 -15.50 7.30 -7.97
CA ASN A 224 -14.55 6.19 -7.98
C ASN A 224 -13.55 6.23 -6.81
N PRO A 225 -14.00 6.12 -5.53
CA PRO A 225 -13.11 6.01 -4.38
C PRO A 225 -12.23 4.76 -4.53
N TYR A 226 -10.91 4.96 -4.48
CA TYR A 226 -9.96 3.93 -4.87
C TYR A 226 -8.98 3.57 -3.76
N ASN A 227 -8.42 4.58 -3.09
CA ASN A 227 -7.52 4.41 -1.97
C ASN A 227 -8.07 5.11 -0.71
N ILE A 228 -7.62 4.68 0.46
CA ILE A 228 -8.13 5.18 1.74
C ILE A 228 -7.07 5.03 2.83
N ASP A 229 -6.93 6.04 3.67
CA ASP A 229 -6.08 5.99 4.86
C ASP A 229 -6.73 6.76 6.02
N ILE A 230 -6.18 6.63 7.24
CA ILE A 230 -6.74 7.21 8.47
C ILE A 230 -5.67 7.96 9.26
N THR A 231 -6.06 9.05 9.91
CA THR A 231 -5.18 9.78 10.83
C THR A 231 -4.84 8.94 12.07
N ALA A 232 -3.65 9.15 12.62
CA ALA A 232 -3.15 8.36 13.77
C ALA A 232 -4.05 8.44 15.01
N ASP A 233 -4.81 9.53 15.17
CA ASP A 233 -5.79 9.69 16.25
C ASP A 233 -7.16 9.07 15.95
N GLY A 234 -7.31 8.46 14.76
CA GLY A 234 -8.54 7.81 14.33
C GLY A 234 -9.69 8.76 13.99
N LYS A 235 -9.47 10.07 13.98
CA LYS A 235 -10.57 11.05 13.79
C LYS A 235 -11.00 11.18 12.35
N TYR A 236 -10.06 11.20 11.42
CA TYR A 236 -10.35 11.47 10.01
C TYR A 236 -9.88 10.32 9.13
N VAL A 237 -10.81 9.81 8.36
CA VAL A 237 -10.54 8.93 7.21
C VAL A 237 -10.51 9.79 5.97
N ILE A 238 -9.51 9.60 5.12
CA ILE A 238 -9.40 10.31 3.85
C ILE A 238 -9.45 9.28 2.72
N ALA A 239 -10.43 9.44 1.84
CA ALA A 239 -10.60 8.61 0.66
C ALA A 239 -10.15 9.37 -0.59
N SER A 240 -9.21 8.77 -1.32
CA SER A 240 -8.71 9.26 -2.59
C SER A 240 -9.58 8.73 -3.73
N ASN A 241 -10.10 9.62 -4.56
CA ASN A 241 -11.05 9.30 -5.63
C ASN A 241 -10.38 9.54 -6.97
N THR A 242 -10.28 8.50 -7.81
CA THR A 242 -9.58 8.56 -9.11
C THR A 242 -10.44 9.16 -10.23
N GLY A 243 -11.69 9.52 -9.92
CA GLY A 243 -12.57 10.25 -10.79
C GLY A 243 -12.91 9.56 -12.11
N ALA A 244 -13.09 10.35 -13.16
CA ALA A 244 -13.46 9.87 -14.50
C ALA A 244 -12.24 9.72 -15.44
N GLY A 245 -11.03 9.94 -14.97
CA GLY A 245 -9.81 9.96 -15.78
C GLY A 245 -9.79 11.10 -16.81
N LYS A 246 -8.97 10.98 -17.85
CA LYS A 246 -8.86 11.94 -18.98
C LYS A 246 -8.58 13.38 -18.53
N ASN A 247 -7.73 13.52 -17.51
CA ASN A 247 -7.31 14.82 -16.95
C ASN A 247 -8.45 15.64 -16.31
N ASN A 248 -9.53 14.98 -15.86
CA ASN A 248 -10.52 15.63 -15.00
C ASN A 248 -9.94 15.80 -13.58
N GLY A 249 -10.34 16.86 -12.89
CA GLY A 249 -9.98 17.06 -11.50
C GLY A 249 -10.67 16.04 -10.61
N ASP A 250 -9.89 15.38 -9.78
CA ASP A 250 -10.36 14.33 -8.86
C ASP A 250 -10.33 14.85 -7.41
N ALA A 251 -10.81 14.07 -6.45
CA ALA A 251 -11.06 14.58 -5.10
C ALA A 251 -10.49 13.68 -3.99
N GLU A 252 -9.94 14.32 -2.96
CA GLU A 252 -9.78 13.76 -1.64
C GLU A 252 -11.03 14.10 -0.81
N VAL A 253 -11.67 13.08 -0.26
CA VAL A 253 -12.87 13.23 0.58
C VAL A 253 -12.51 12.90 2.02
N VAL A 254 -12.69 13.86 2.92
CA VAL A 254 -12.37 13.71 4.35
C VAL A 254 -13.64 13.37 5.10
N ILE A 255 -13.58 12.28 5.85
CA ILE A 255 -14.68 11.75 6.66
C ILE A 255 -14.30 11.88 8.13
N GLU A 256 -15.15 12.52 8.94
CA GLU A 256 -15.07 12.38 10.38
C GLU A 256 -15.49 10.95 10.76
N ALA A 257 -14.51 10.16 11.27
CA ALA A 257 -14.68 8.73 11.50
C ALA A 257 -15.26 8.41 12.88
N THR A 258 -15.30 9.41 13.78
CA THR A 258 -15.73 9.26 15.18
C THR A 258 -17.25 9.37 15.33
N GLY A 259 -17.75 8.94 16.49
CA GLY A 259 -19.20 9.02 16.77
C GLY A 259 -20.04 7.93 16.06
N PRO A 260 -21.39 7.97 16.25
CA PRO A 260 -22.28 6.94 15.72
C PRO A 260 -22.54 7.09 14.20
N HIS A 261 -22.36 8.26 13.63
CA HIS A 261 -22.69 8.60 12.25
C HIS A 261 -21.48 9.27 11.56
N PRO A 262 -20.50 8.51 11.08
CA PRO A 262 -19.39 9.07 10.28
C PRO A 262 -19.93 9.80 9.05
N HIS A 263 -19.34 10.94 8.72
CA HIS A 263 -19.83 11.79 7.62
C HIS A 263 -18.70 12.64 7.00
N VAL A 264 -18.92 13.11 5.77
CA VAL A 264 -17.96 13.96 5.06
C VAL A 264 -17.89 15.35 5.71
N VAL A 265 -16.68 15.81 5.99
CA VAL A 265 -16.41 17.13 6.59
C VAL A 265 -15.61 18.08 5.68
N ASP A 266 -14.85 17.53 4.72
CA ASP A 266 -14.11 18.33 3.73
C ASP A 266 -13.98 17.59 2.41
N ILE A 267 -13.88 18.34 1.32
CA ILE A 267 -13.59 17.82 -0.01
C ILE A 267 -12.62 18.79 -0.69
N MET A 268 -11.48 18.28 -1.18
CA MET A 268 -10.53 19.09 -1.91
C MET A 268 -10.00 18.34 -3.13
N SER A 269 -9.64 19.06 -4.19
CA SER A 269 -9.00 18.47 -5.36
C SER A 269 -7.49 18.69 -5.29
N PRO A 270 -6.68 17.61 -5.23
CA PRO A 270 -5.22 17.71 -5.35
C PRO A 270 -4.80 17.91 -6.81
N GLY A 271 -5.63 17.46 -7.75
CA GLY A 271 -5.34 17.40 -9.18
C GLY A 271 -5.98 16.18 -9.84
N THR A 272 -5.27 15.54 -10.77
CA THR A 272 -5.79 14.46 -11.60
C THR A 272 -5.12 13.12 -11.31
N GLY A 273 -5.92 12.07 -11.10
CA GLY A 273 -5.47 10.69 -10.95
C GLY A 273 -4.68 10.42 -9.67
N PRO A 274 -5.23 10.71 -8.48
CA PRO A 274 -4.59 10.36 -7.20
C PRO A 274 -4.85 8.87 -6.89
N GLU A 275 -4.06 7.95 -7.44
CA GLU A 275 -4.21 6.52 -7.15
C GLU A 275 -3.51 6.10 -5.86
N GLY A 276 -2.27 6.53 -5.68
CA GLY A 276 -1.55 6.39 -4.44
C GLY A 276 -2.02 7.44 -3.42
N PHE A 277 -2.09 7.06 -2.15
CA PHE A 277 -2.41 7.98 -1.06
C PHE A 277 -1.85 7.46 0.27
N ALA A 278 -1.29 8.33 1.07
CA ALA A 278 -0.86 7.99 2.43
C ALA A 278 -0.96 9.19 3.37
N ILE A 279 -1.27 8.93 4.64
CA ILE A 279 -1.20 9.90 5.73
C ILE A 279 0.09 9.65 6.52
N SER A 280 0.76 10.69 6.97
CA SER A 280 1.97 10.58 7.79
C SER A 280 1.68 9.90 9.15
N PRO A 281 2.65 9.19 9.75
CA PRO A 281 2.45 8.52 11.04
C PRO A 281 1.99 9.42 12.17
N ASN A 282 2.32 10.71 12.12
CA ASN A 282 1.87 11.70 13.11
C ASN A 282 0.50 12.32 12.77
N GLY A 283 -0.15 11.93 11.67
CA GLY A 283 -1.47 12.40 11.23
C GLY A 283 -1.52 13.85 10.75
N LYS A 284 -0.39 14.55 10.64
CA LYS A 284 -0.36 15.99 10.33
C LYS A 284 -0.30 16.31 8.84
N THR A 285 0.18 15.38 8.04
CA THR A 285 0.29 15.53 6.59
C THR A 285 -0.31 14.34 5.86
N ALA A 286 -0.80 14.58 4.67
CA ALA A 286 -1.20 13.57 3.71
C ALA A 286 -0.47 13.82 2.40
N ALA A 287 -0.27 12.80 1.59
CA ALA A 287 0.38 12.93 0.31
C ALA A 287 -0.25 12.02 -0.74
N ALA A 288 -0.40 12.58 -1.95
CA ALA A 288 -0.96 11.89 -3.11
C ALA A 288 0.00 12.04 -4.31
N PRO A 289 0.54 10.95 -4.84
CA PRO A 289 1.12 10.94 -6.18
C PRO A 289 0.01 11.00 -7.22
N LEU A 290 0.07 11.98 -8.09
CA LEU A 290 -0.90 12.20 -9.17
C LEU A 290 -0.35 11.66 -10.48
N LEU A 291 -1.13 10.87 -11.19
CA LEU A 291 -0.76 10.33 -12.51
C LEU A 291 -0.61 11.41 -13.59
N LEU A 292 -1.44 12.46 -13.55
CA LEU A 292 -1.51 13.57 -14.53
C LEU A 292 -1.58 13.10 -15.99
N GLY A 293 -2.04 11.87 -16.25
CA GLY A 293 -2.07 11.29 -17.60
C GLY A 293 -0.72 10.71 -18.06
N SER A 294 0.27 10.50 -17.20
CA SER A 294 1.57 9.95 -17.59
C SER A 294 1.49 8.49 -18.09
N GLY A 295 0.40 7.74 -17.77
CA GLY A 295 0.10 6.43 -18.34
C GLY A 295 -0.76 6.47 -19.63
N ALA A 296 -1.18 7.62 -20.09
CA ALA A 296 -2.02 7.76 -21.28
C ALA A 296 -1.26 7.41 -22.57
N LYS A 297 -1.99 7.14 -23.66
CA LYS A 297 -1.40 6.91 -24.99
C LYS A 297 -0.69 8.17 -25.49
N SER A 298 0.31 8.00 -26.33
CA SER A 298 1.05 9.14 -26.91
C SER A 298 0.16 10.05 -27.76
N SER A 299 -0.95 9.52 -28.30
CA SER A 299 -1.94 10.29 -29.05
C SER A 299 -2.95 11.07 -28.22
N ASP A 300 -3.01 10.82 -26.91
CA ASP A 300 -4.00 11.47 -26.06
C ASP A 300 -3.58 12.91 -25.73
N TRP A 301 -4.51 13.84 -25.87
CA TRP A 301 -4.26 15.28 -25.69
C TRP A 301 -3.81 15.64 -24.27
N PHE A 302 -4.11 14.79 -23.29
CA PHE A 302 -3.75 14.97 -21.88
C PHE A 302 -2.49 14.20 -21.45
N LYS A 303 -1.77 13.58 -22.39
CA LYS A 303 -0.52 12.85 -22.11
C LYS A 303 0.53 13.79 -21.54
N THR A 304 1.11 13.39 -20.40
CA THR A 304 2.29 14.04 -19.78
C THR A 304 3.48 13.10 -19.76
N LYS A 305 4.66 13.64 -19.47
CA LYS A 305 5.88 12.83 -19.31
C LYS A 305 5.97 12.16 -17.94
N GLY A 306 5.43 12.79 -16.89
CA GLY A 306 5.50 12.31 -15.52
C GLY A 306 4.31 12.78 -14.71
N GLY A 307 4.27 12.36 -13.46
CA GLY A 307 3.28 12.76 -12.47
C GLY A 307 3.74 13.91 -11.56
N GLU A 308 3.00 14.11 -10.48
CA GLU A 308 3.27 15.14 -9.47
C GLU A 308 2.98 14.61 -8.07
N LEU A 309 3.88 14.77 -7.12
CA LEU A 309 3.61 14.58 -5.70
C LEU A 309 2.93 15.84 -5.14
N VAL A 310 1.76 15.68 -4.54
CA VAL A 310 1.07 16.74 -3.81
C VAL A 310 1.09 16.40 -2.32
N VAL A 311 1.64 17.30 -1.51
CA VAL A 311 1.64 17.19 -0.04
C VAL A 311 0.64 18.18 0.53
N MET A 312 -0.16 17.72 1.49
CA MET A 312 -1.23 18.46 2.13
C MET A 312 -1.05 18.43 3.65
N SER A 313 -1.37 19.51 4.34
CA SER A 313 -1.57 19.46 5.79
C SER A 313 -2.99 18.99 6.10
N VAL A 314 -3.12 18.22 7.19
CA VAL A 314 -4.40 17.85 7.80
C VAL A 314 -4.60 18.78 9.00
N GLY A 315 -5.48 19.77 8.83
CA GLY A 315 -5.76 20.81 9.83
C GLY A 315 -6.94 20.46 10.74
N PRO A 316 -7.30 21.40 11.63
CA PRO A 316 -8.49 21.27 12.48
C PRO A 316 -9.76 21.03 11.65
N GLY A 317 -10.63 20.15 12.15
CA GLY A 317 -11.86 19.76 11.43
C GLY A 317 -11.59 18.88 10.20
N GLY A 318 -10.40 18.29 10.05
CA GLY A 318 -10.03 17.46 8.90
C GLY A 318 -9.69 18.26 7.64
N LYS A 319 -9.62 19.60 7.71
CA LYS A 319 -9.38 20.44 6.54
C LYS A 319 -8.05 20.16 5.86
N LEU A 320 -8.10 19.82 4.57
CA LEU A 320 -6.90 19.64 3.75
C LEU A 320 -6.44 20.97 3.13
N THR A 321 -5.12 21.19 3.16
CA THR A 321 -4.52 22.37 2.52
C THR A 321 -3.19 21.96 1.88
N VAL A 322 -3.03 22.22 0.55
CA VAL A 322 -1.76 21.93 -0.15
C VAL A 322 -0.64 22.77 0.44
N THR A 323 0.43 22.09 0.87
CA THR A 323 1.64 22.73 1.43
C THR A 323 2.80 22.73 0.46
N GLY A 324 2.84 21.79 -0.49
CA GLY A 324 3.88 21.72 -1.49
C GLY A 324 3.61 20.68 -2.55
N LYS A 325 4.38 20.80 -3.66
CA LYS A 325 4.34 19.93 -4.81
C LYS A 325 5.76 19.64 -5.30
N ALA A 326 5.95 18.46 -5.91
CA ALA A 326 7.21 18.09 -6.56
C ALA A 326 6.96 17.21 -7.79
N PRO A 327 7.80 17.28 -8.84
CA PRO A 327 7.66 16.44 -10.01
C PRO A 327 7.96 14.98 -9.67
N LEU A 328 7.22 14.05 -10.29
CA LEU A 328 7.43 12.62 -10.25
C LEU A 328 7.75 12.06 -11.64
N GLY A 329 8.27 10.84 -11.66
CA GLY A 329 8.40 10.05 -12.87
C GLY A 329 7.05 9.63 -13.46
N ALA A 330 7.08 8.74 -14.44
CA ALA A 330 5.88 8.28 -15.14
C ALA A 330 5.14 7.18 -14.38
N LEU A 331 3.80 7.30 -14.32
CA LEU A 331 2.91 6.40 -13.60
C LEU A 331 3.35 6.21 -12.13
N PRO A 332 3.31 7.27 -11.31
CA PRO A 332 3.59 7.12 -9.90
C PRO A 332 2.43 6.39 -9.21
N GLU A 333 2.72 5.25 -8.57
CA GLU A 333 1.72 4.36 -7.99
C GLU A 333 1.79 4.36 -6.45
N GLY A 334 2.65 3.50 -5.90
CA GLY A 334 2.77 3.33 -4.46
C GLY A 334 3.45 4.49 -3.75
N ILE A 335 3.03 4.74 -2.51
CA ILE A 335 3.60 5.76 -1.65
C ILE A 335 3.69 5.26 -0.20
N ALA A 336 4.77 5.59 0.49
CA ALA A 336 4.91 5.38 1.94
C ALA A 336 5.65 6.55 2.59
N TYR A 337 5.33 6.78 3.87
CA TYR A 337 6.14 7.65 4.74
C TYR A 337 7.18 6.84 5.52
N SER A 338 8.28 7.49 5.89
CA SER A 338 9.16 6.98 6.94
C SER A 338 8.44 6.95 8.30
N PRO A 339 8.89 6.13 9.27
CA PRO A 339 8.24 6.03 10.58
C PRO A 339 8.15 7.35 11.36
N ASP A 340 9.09 8.26 11.17
CA ASP A 340 9.09 9.62 11.75
C ASP A 340 8.18 10.61 10.99
N GLY A 341 7.74 10.26 9.77
CA GLY A 341 6.92 11.10 8.91
C GLY A 341 7.70 12.20 8.16
N ASP A 342 9.02 12.22 8.24
CA ASP A 342 9.86 13.25 7.64
C ASP A 342 10.21 12.97 6.18
N TYR A 343 10.13 11.69 5.74
CA TYR A 343 10.44 11.29 4.38
C TYR A 343 9.25 10.62 3.70
N ILE A 344 9.18 10.77 2.38
CA ILE A 344 8.20 10.14 1.51
C ILE A 344 8.94 9.35 0.43
N TYR A 345 8.49 8.14 0.17
CA TYR A 345 8.96 7.24 -0.88
C TYR A 345 7.85 7.06 -1.91
N VAL A 346 8.13 7.30 -3.18
CA VAL A 346 7.16 7.15 -4.28
C VAL A 346 7.77 6.28 -5.37
N GLY A 347 7.04 5.24 -5.77
CA GLY A 347 7.41 4.37 -6.88
C GLY A 347 6.88 4.91 -8.20
N ASN A 348 7.75 5.11 -9.18
CA ASN A 348 7.39 5.46 -10.55
C ASN A 348 7.35 4.17 -11.37
N TYR A 349 6.15 3.67 -11.62
CA TYR A 349 5.91 2.35 -12.22
C TYR A 349 6.59 2.21 -13.58
N ALA A 350 6.36 3.16 -14.50
CA ALA A 350 6.91 3.07 -15.86
C ALA A 350 8.42 3.30 -15.92
N ASP A 351 8.97 4.10 -15.00
CA ASP A 351 10.42 4.41 -14.94
C ASP A 351 11.20 3.35 -14.15
N LYS A 352 10.50 2.45 -13.42
CA LYS A 352 11.11 1.39 -12.58
C LYS A 352 12.07 1.96 -11.54
N ASP A 353 11.66 3.02 -10.87
CA ASP A 353 12.47 3.64 -9.85
C ASP A 353 11.68 4.08 -8.62
N LEU A 354 12.41 4.39 -7.56
CA LEU A 354 11.91 4.96 -6.32
C LEU A 354 12.47 6.36 -6.15
N GLN A 355 11.59 7.35 -6.01
CA GLN A 355 11.95 8.70 -5.60
C GLN A 355 11.83 8.88 -4.09
N VAL A 356 12.77 9.59 -3.50
CA VAL A 356 12.79 9.91 -2.08
C VAL A 356 12.68 11.42 -1.89
N PHE A 357 11.76 11.83 -1.02
CA PHE A 357 11.56 13.24 -0.66
C PHE A 357 11.71 13.42 0.85
N LYS A 358 12.37 14.50 1.25
CA LYS A 358 12.33 15.00 2.62
C LYS A 358 11.32 16.14 2.73
N LEU A 359 10.52 16.12 3.80
CA LEU A 359 9.57 17.20 4.07
C LEU A 359 10.25 18.33 4.84
N ASN A 360 10.36 19.49 4.23
CA ASN A 360 10.83 20.72 4.86
C ASN A 360 9.64 21.65 5.10
N ASN A 361 9.13 21.70 6.33
CA ASN A 361 7.91 22.45 6.66
C ASN A 361 6.72 22.11 5.75
N GLY A 362 6.50 20.82 5.52
CA GLY A 362 5.43 20.30 4.68
C GLY A 362 5.67 20.41 3.16
N LYS A 363 6.83 20.91 2.72
CA LYS A 363 7.19 20.98 1.31
C LYS A 363 8.11 19.79 0.94
N PRO A 364 7.76 19.00 -0.07
CA PRO A 364 8.60 17.89 -0.52
C PRO A 364 9.84 18.41 -1.26
N VAL A 365 11.02 17.97 -0.85
CA VAL A 365 12.30 18.25 -1.50
C VAL A 365 12.95 16.92 -1.81
N GLN A 366 13.22 16.64 -3.09
CA GLN A 366 13.85 15.39 -3.50
C GLN A 366 15.25 15.26 -2.89
N VAL A 367 15.57 14.04 -2.44
CA VAL A 367 16.86 13.70 -1.82
C VAL A 367 17.60 12.70 -2.69
N GLY A 368 18.72 13.13 -3.25
CA GLY A 368 19.55 12.27 -4.10
C GLY A 368 18.92 11.92 -5.47
N PRO A 369 19.57 11.04 -6.23
CA PRO A 369 19.00 10.50 -7.46
C PRO A 369 17.95 9.44 -7.16
N ASN A 370 17.08 9.15 -8.15
CA ASN A 370 16.15 8.04 -8.06
C ASN A 370 16.89 6.72 -7.89
N MET A 371 16.40 5.87 -6.99
CA MET A 371 16.91 4.51 -6.81
C MET A 371 16.30 3.60 -7.88
N GLN A 372 17.13 3.03 -8.75
CA GLN A 372 16.66 2.06 -9.73
C GLN A 372 16.17 0.78 -9.08
N LEU A 373 15.04 0.27 -9.53
CA LEU A 373 14.42 -0.96 -9.05
C LEU A 373 14.53 -2.07 -10.11
N PRO A 374 14.55 -3.35 -9.71
CA PRO A 374 14.64 -4.46 -10.66
C PRO A 374 13.35 -4.72 -11.46
N GLY A 375 12.27 -3.98 -11.15
CA GLY A 375 10.97 -4.09 -11.81
C GLY A 375 10.08 -2.89 -11.53
N GLN A 376 8.85 -2.95 -12.00
CA GLN A 376 7.87 -1.87 -11.94
C GLN A 376 7.20 -1.82 -10.57
N PRO A 377 7.39 -0.75 -9.75
CA PRO A 377 6.79 -0.64 -8.42
C PRO A 377 5.29 -0.35 -8.52
N ALA A 378 4.47 -1.37 -8.33
CA ALA A 378 3.00 -1.31 -8.37
C ALA A 378 2.38 -0.91 -7.02
N SER A 379 3.09 -1.15 -5.92
CA SER A 379 2.58 -0.87 -4.58
C SER A 379 3.72 -0.67 -3.59
N ILE A 380 3.50 0.18 -2.59
CA ILE A 380 4.47 0.46 -1.52
C ILE A 380 3.73 0.67 -0.21
N ARG A 381 4.09 -0.08 0.84
CA ARG A 381 3.63 0.19 2.21
C ARG A 381 4.65 -0.26 3.26
N GLY A 382 4.60 0.41 4.40
CA GLY A 382 5.38 0.06 5.58
C GLY A 382 4.55 -0.67 6.65
N LEU A 383 4.87 -0.37 7.91
CA LEU A 383 4.22 -0.94 9.09
C LEU A 383 2.73 -0.56 9.18
N ALA A 384 1.93 -1.47 9.70
CA ALA A 384 0.58 -1.17 10.21
C ALA A 384 0.66 -0.19 11.40
N ARG A 385 -0.32 0.68 11.52
CA ARG A 385 -0.36 1.79 12.49
C ARG A 385 -1.66 1.80 13.27
#